data_da370c9516babf3c9d3deb9059a6678a
#
_entry.id   da370c9516babf3c9d3deb9059a6678a
#
_cell.length_a   1.000
_cell.length_b   1.000
_cell.length_c   1.000
_cell.angle_alpha   90.00
_cell.angle_beta   90.00
_cell.angle_gamma   90.00
#
_symmetry.space_group_name_H-M   'P 1'
#
loop_
_entity.id
_entity.type
_entity.pdbx_description
1 polymer ?
#
loop_
_entity_poly.entity_id
_entity_poly.type
_entity_poly.pdbx_seq_one_letter_code
_entity_poly.pdbx_strand_id
1 'polypeptide(L)'
;MKKINKKAYRLKQLVDHLFEYALVAGDEEIELEEPELFETVFFDLFSETCNYLEQKGFTVDFDVEWVEQKISISTDYMIRIMDNVTSNIIKYAEPGEVVSIFSRKEKDRVGILFENRVRLPEEKVESNGIGIQNIKNMMKKMNGECIVEKENQEYRIILVFPYVN
;
A
#
# COMPACT_ATOMS: atom_id res chain seq x y z
N MET A 1 -27.69 -15.44 -4.26
CA MET A 1 -27.43 -14.00 -4.53
C MET A 1 -26.07 -13.56 -4.03
N LYS A 2 -25.65 -13.89 -2.79
CA LYS A 2 -24.34 -13.52 -2.25
C LYS A 2 -23.17 -14.06 -3.10
N LYS A 3 -23.26 -15.27 -3.70
CA LYS A 3 -22.22 -15.85 -4.54
C LYS A 3 -22.01 -15.10 -5.86
N ILE A 4 -23.10 -14.65 -6.48
CA ILE A 4 -23.03 -13.88 -7.75
C ILE A 4 -22.40 -12.53 -7.52
N ASN A 5 -22.77 -11.82 -6.45
CA ASN A 5 -22.20 -10.52 -6.11
C ASN A 5 -20.71 -10.61 -5.80
N LYS A 6 -20.30 -11.68 -5.12
CA LYS A 6 -18.88 -11.92 -4.78
C LYS A 6 -18.02 -12.17 -6.02
N LYS A 7 -18.53 -12.96 -6.98
CA LYS A 7 -17.84 -13.20 -8.26
C LYS A 7 -17.79 -11.94 -9.12
N ALA A 8 -18.88 -11.17 -9.18
CA ALA A 8 -18.92 -9.90 -9.91
C ALA A 8 -17.93 -8.89 -9.32
N TYR A 9 -17.82 -8.83 -7.99
CA TYR A 9 -16.88 -7.97 -7.30
C TYR A 9 -15.42 -8.35 -7.61
N ARG A 10 -15.10 -9.64 -7.60
CA ARG A 10 -13.76 -10.14 -7.95
C ARG A 10 -13.39 -9.82 -9.38
N LEU A 11 -14.35 -9.99 -10.31
CA LEU A 11 -14.14 -9.66 -11.71
C LEU A 11 -13.88 -8.16 -11.87
N LYS A 12 -14.64 -7.33 -11.18
CA LYS A 12 -14.43 -5.88 -11.20
C LYS A 12 -13.05 -5.52 -10.70
N GLN A 13 -12.60 -6.10 -9.58
CA GLN A 13 -11.26 -5.87 -9.05
C GLN A 13 -10.17 -6.29 -10.04
N LEU A 14 -10.34 -7.45 -10.68
CA LEU A 14 -9.39 -7.91 -11.69
C LEU A 14 -9.31 -6.93 -12.86
N VAL A 15 -10.45 -6.48 -13.36
CA VAL A 15 -10.51 -5.51 -14.46
C VAL A 15 -9.84 -4.20 -14.04
N ASP A 16 -10.16 -3.69 -12.86
CA ASP A 16 -9.56 -2.45 -12.34
C ASP A 16 -8.03 -2.58 -12.22
N HIS A 17 -7.53 -3.70 -11.71
CA HIS A 17 -6.10 -3.97 -11.61
C HIS A 17 -5.43 -4.08 -12.97
N LEU A 18 -6.09 -4.67 -13.95
CA LEU A 18 -5.56 -4.78 -15.31
C LEU A 18 -5.47 -3.42 -16.00
N PHE A 19 -6.48 -2.56 -15.83
CA PHE A 19 -6.43 -1.18 -16.33
C PHE A 19 -5.30 -0.41 -15.67
N GLU A 20 -5.16 -0.52 -14.37
CA GLU A 20 -4.07 0.13 -13.63
C GLU A 20 -2.72 -0.41 -14.08
N TYR A 21 -2.60 -1.72 -14.30
CA TYR A 21 -1.37 -2.30 -14.83
C TYR A 21 -1.00 -1.69 -16.18
N ALA A 22 -1.97 -1.56 -17.09
CA ALA A 22 -1.73 -0.95 -18.39
C ALA A 22 -1.27 0.52 -18.25
N LEU A 23 -1.77 1.22 -17.22
CA LEU A 23 -1.41 2.61 -16.96
C LEU A 23 0.01 2.74 -16.42
N VAL A 24 0.45 1.83 -15.54
CA VAL A 24 1.71 1.97 -14.79
C VAL A 24 2.83 1.05 -15.27
N ALA A 25 2.53 0.05 -16.10
CA ALA A 25 3.52 -0.81 -16.72
C ALA A 25 4.12 -0.09 -17.93
N GLY A 26 5.40 -0.18 -18.11
CA GLY A 26 6.08 0.46 -19.21
C GLY A 26 7.14 1.42 -18.70
N ASP A 27 7.93 1.95 -19.62
CA ASP A 27 9.11 2.74 -19.28
C ASP A 27 8.85 4.27 -19.30
N GLU A 28 7.59 4.67 -19.47
CA GLU A 28 7.25 6.09 -19.48
C GLU A 28 7.53 6.73 -18.12
N GLU A 29 8.26 7.84 -18.14
CA GLU A 29 8.50 8.62 -16.94
C GLU A 29 7.26 9.45 -16.60
N ILE A 30 7.07 9.70 -15.31
CA ILE A 30 6.00 10.57 -14.82
C ILE A 30 6.61 11.81 -14.19
N GLU A 31 5.84 12.89 -14.18
CA GLU A 31 6.24 14.11 -13.50
C GLU A 31 5.86 13.99 -12.02
N LEU A 32 6.85 14.20 -11.15
CA LEU A 32 6.63 14.22 -9.71
C LEU A 32 6.31 15.64 -9.25
N GLU A 33 5.55 15.75 -8.17
CA GLU A 33 5.22 17.02 -7.56
C GLU A 33 6.45 17.61 -6.87
N GLU A 34 6.43 18.92 -6.65
CA GLU A 34 7.50 19.60 -5.94
C GLU A 34 7.77 18.95 -4.58
N PRO A 35 9.04 18.90 -4.15
CA PRO A 35 9.36 18.32 -2.84
C PRO A 35 8.60 18.99 -1.70
N GLU A 36 8.01 18.16 -0.85
CA GLU A 36 7.25 18.58 0.31
C GLU A 36 7.68 17.79 1.55
N LEU A 37 7.46 18.35 2.73
CA LEU A 37 7.72 17.64 3.96
C LEU A 37 6.94 16.34 4.03
N PHE A 38 7.57 15.30 4.53
CA PHE A 38 6.99 13.98 4.68
C PHE A 38 5.62 14.02 5.36
N GLU A 39 5.49 14.77 6.47
CA GLU A 39 4.22 14.93 7.18
C GLU A 39 3.15 15.59 6.32
N THR A 40 3.51 16.63 5.56
CA THR A 40 2.59 17.32 4.65
C THR A 40 2.04 16.37 3.60
N VAL A 41 2.88 15.48 3.08
CA VAL A 41 2.46 14.50 2.07
C VAL A 41 1.54 13.42 2.64
N PHE A 42 1.87 12.89 3.80
CA PHE A 42 1.26 11.64 4.28
C PHE A 42 0.23 11.78 5.39
N PHE A 43 0.12 12.92 6.06
CA PHE A 43 -0.78 13.04 7.21
C PHE A 43 -2.22 12.66 6.87
N ASP A 44 -2.78 13.26 5.83
CA ASP A 44 -4.16 13.00 5.43
C ASP A 44 -4.34 11.58 4.89
N LEU A 45 -3.39 11.11 4.07
CA LEU A 45 -3.43 9.77 3.50
C LEU A 45 -3.43 8.69 4.59
N PHE A 46 -2.56 8.84 5.57
CA PHE A 46 -2.50 7.85 6.67
C PHE A 46 -3.72 7.94 7.57
N SER A 47 -4.23 9.15 7.82
CA SER A 47 -5.45 9.33 8.61
C SER A 47 -6.64 8.63 7.95
N GLU A 48 -6.81 8.81 6.65
CA GLU A 48 -7.87 8.14 5.87
C GLU A 48 -7.68 6.62 5.87
N THR A 49 -6.46 6.16 5.70
CA THR A 49 -6.13 4.74 5.71
C THR A 49 -6.46 4.09 7.05
N CYS A 50 -6.05 4.72 8.15
CA CYS A 50 -6.34 4.22 9.49
C CYS A 50 -7.85 4.14 9.74
N ASN A 51 -8.58 5.19 9.40
CA ASN A 51 -10.04 5.23 9.55
C ASN A 51 -10.71 4.13 8.73
N TYR A 52 -10.28 3.93 7.51
CA TYR A 52 -10.84 2.90 6.62
C TYR A 52 -10.61 1.50 7.19
N LEU A 53 -9.40 1.20 7.66
CA LEU A 53 -9.08 -0.09 8.25
C LEU A 53 -9.88 -0.33 9.54
N GLU A 54 -10.03 0.69 10.38
CA GLU A 54 -10.84 0.60 11.61
C GLU A 54 -12.31 0.33 11.28
N GLN A 55 -12.87 0.97 10.25
CA GLN A 55 -14.23 0.71 9.78
C GLN A 55 -14.41 -0.73 9.32
N LYS A 56 -13.35 -1.35 8.82
CA LYS A 56 -13.36 -2.75 8.38
C LYS A 56 -13.11 -3.74 9.52
N GLY A 57 -13.01 -3.26 10.76
CA GLY A 57 -12.90 -4.09 11.95
C GLY A 57 -11.49 -4.38 12.42
N PHE A 58 -10.49 -3.74 11.84
CA PHE A 58 -9.11 -3.90 12.28
C PHE A 58 -8.76 -2.89 13.37
N THR A 59 -7.87 -3.29 14.28
CA THR A 59 -7.22 -2.35 15.19
C THR A 59 -5.94 -1.88 14.52
N VAL A 60 -5.76 -0.57 14.44
CA VAL A 60 -4.57 -0.01 13.81
C VAL A 60 -3.61 0.50 14.88
N ASP A 61 -2.39 -0.03 14.86
CA ASP A 61 -1.28 0.46 15.67
C ASP A 61 -0.42 1.36 14.78
N PHE A 62 -0.51 2.66 15.00
CA PHE A 62 0.15 3.66 14.16
C PHE A 62 1.32 4.28 14.93
N ASP A 63 2.53 4.06 14.42
CA ASP A 63 3.76 4.57 15.02
C ASP A 63 4.72 5.07 13.93
N VAL A 64 4.29 6.12 13.22
CA VAL A 64 5.08 6.73 12.16
C VAL A 64 5.80 7.95 12.70
N GLU A 65 7.12 7.99 12.54
CA GLU A 65 7.91 9.19 12.86
C GLU A 65 7.81 10.18 11.69
N TRP A 66 7.37 11.40 12.01
CA TRP A 66 7.31 12.48 11.03
C TRP A 66 8.70 13.09 10.83
N VAL A 67 9.48 12.46 9.96
CA VAL A 67 10.85 12.93 9.67
C VAL A 67 10.83 14.32 9.06
N GLU A 68 11.80 15.16 9.43
CA GLU A 68 11.92 16.54 8.94
C GLU A 68 12.66 16.59 7.59
N GLN A 69 12.23 15.74 6.66
CA GLN A 69 12.81 15.62 5.34
C GLN A 69 11.73 15.76 4.28
N LYS A 70 12.12 16.18 3.11
CA LYS A 70 11.22 16.32 1.97
C LYS A 70 11.28 15.10 1.07
N ILE A 71 10.15 14.78 0.49
CA ILE A 71 10.03 13.74 -0.54
C ILE A 71 9.23 14.30 -1.71
N SER A 72 9.37 13.66 -2.87
CA SER A 72 8.67 14.04 -4.09
C SER A 72 7.87 12.84 -4.59
N ILE A 73 6.58 13.01 -4.77
CA ILE A 73 5.67 11.93 -5.15
C ILE A 73 4.71 12.38 -6.26
N SER A 74 3.96 11.43 -6.78
CA SER A 74 2.73 11.67 -7.52
C SER A 74 1.55 11.36 -6.61
N THR A 75 0.71 12.35 -6.34
CA THR A 75 -0.47 12.18 -5.49
C THR A 75 -1.41 11.10 -6.06
N ASP A 76 -1.63 11.12 -7.38
CA ASP A 76 -2.45 10.10 -8.03
C ASP A 76 -1.91 8.68 -7.77
N TYR A 77 -0.61 8.50 -7.93
CA TYR A 77 0.03 7.21 -7.67
C TYR A 77 -0.06 6.81 -6.19
N MET A 78 0.13 7.76 -5.26
CA MET A 78 0.04 7.45 -3.84
C MET A 78 -1.37 7.01 -3.43
N ILE A 79 -2.40 7.65 -3.97
CA ILE A 79 -3.79 7.23 -3.72
C ILE A 79 -4.00 5.79 -4.22
N ARG A 80 -3.54 5.48 -5.42
CA ARG A 80 -3.64 4.13 -5.99
C ARG A 80 -2.85 3.10 -5.19
N ILE A 81 -1.66 3.47 -4.74
CA ILE A 81 -0.82 2.60 -3.89
C ILE A 81 -1.54 2.29 -2.58
N MET A 82 -2.08 3.30 -1.91
CA MET A 82 -2.77 3.11 -0.65
C MET A 82 -4.04 2.26 -0.82
N ASP A 83 -4.77 2.43 -1.90
CA ASP A 83 -5.94 1.60 -2.21
C ASP A 83 -5.52 0.14 -2.40
N ASN A 84 -4.42 -0.11 -3.10
CA ASN A 84 -3.91 -1.47 -3.31
C ASN A 84 -3.40 -2.09 -1.99
N VAL A 85 -2.72 -1.30 -1.16
CA VAL A 85 -2.23 -1.76 0.14
C VAL A 85 -3.41 -2.14 1.05
N THR A 86 -4.40 -1.26 1.19
CA THR A 86 -5.56 -1.50 2.05
C THR A 86 -6.42 -2.66 1.54
N SER A 87 -6.64 -2.75 0.24
CA SER A 87 -7.35 -3.87 -0.38
C SER A 87 -6.64 -5.19 -0.09
N ASN A 88 -5.33 -5.21 -0.18
CA ASN A 88 -4.52 -6.39 0.13
C ASN A 88 -4.65 -6.79 1.60
N ILE A 89 -4.58 -5.82 2.52
CA ILE A 89 -4.75 -6.08 3.96
C ILE A 89 -6.13 -6.67 4.25
N ILE A 90 -7.18 -6.05 3.75
CA ILE A 90 -8.57 -6.51 3.98
C ILE A 90 -8.76 -7.93 3.45
N LYS A 91 -8.15 -8.25 2.33
CA LYS A 91 -8.28 -9.54 1.67
C LYS A 91 -7.57 -10.67 2.42
N TYR A 92 -6.38 -10.41 2.98
CA TYR A 92 -5.51 -11.45 3.53
C TYR A 92 -5.34 -11.41 5.04
N ALA A 93 -5.53 -10.28 5.69
CA ALA A 93 -5.30 -10.16 7.12
C ALA A 93 -6.33 -10.94 7.93
N GLU A 94 -5.90 -11.46 9.06
CA GLU A 94 -6.77 -12.11 10.04
C GLU A 94 -7.78 -11.09 10.56
N PRO A 95 -9.11 -11.32 10.43
CA PRO A 95 -10.11 -10.37 10.92
C PRO A 95 -9.96 -10.09 12.42
N GLY A 96 -10.08 -8.83 12.80
CA GLY A 96 -9.99 -8.41 14.21
C GLY A 96 -8.58 -8.29 14.76
N GLU A 97 -7.59 -8.65 13.98
CA GLU A 97 -6.18 -8.52 14.39
C GLU A 97 -5.65 -7.11 14.19
N VAL A 98 -4.46 -6.88 14.71
CA VAL A 98 -3.78 -5.59 14.63
C VAL A 98 -3.08 -5.43 13.29
N VAL A 99 -3.30 -4.29 12.66
CA VAL A 99 -2.52 -3.84 11.51
C VAL A 99 -1.56 -2.77 12.03
N SER A 100 -0.26 -3.02 11.89
CA SER A 100 0.76 -2.07 12.34
C SER A 100 1.25 -1.24 11.16
N ILE A 101 1.25 0.08 11.36
CA ILE A 101 1.79 1.03 10.38
C ILE A 101 2.87 1.82 11.08
N PHE A 102 4.11 1.64 10.65
CA PHE A 102 5.24 2.29 11.30
C PHE A 102 6.28 2.71 10.28
N SER A 103 7.25 3.51 10.70
CA SER A 103 8.28 4.02 9.80
C SER A 103 9.66 3.57 10.26
N ARG A 104 10.56 3.55 9.29
CA ARG A 104 11.98 3.28 9.50
C ARG A 104 12.78 4.31 8.73
N LYS A 105 13.40 5.22 9.46
CA LYS A 105 14.24 6.25 8.83
C LYS A 105 15.65 5.72 8.62
N GLU A 106 16.22 6.07 7.49
CA GLU A 106 17.61 5.84 7.16
C GLU A 106 18.24 7.18 6.79
N LYS A 107 19.53 7.19 6.49
CA LYS A 107 20.27 8.41 6.21
C LYS A 107 19.72 9.20 5.02
N ASP A 108 19.32 8.50 3.96
CA ASP A 108 18.94 9.09 2.67
C ASP A 108 17.51 8.76 2.25
N ARG A 109 16.76 8.04 3.08
CA ARG A 109 15.41 7.57 2.72
C ARG A 109 14.59 7.21 3.96
N VAL A 110 13.30 7.05 3.76
CA VAL A 110 12.37 6.58 4.79
C VAL A 110 11.54 5.45 4.25
N GLY A 111 11.37 4.40 5.05
CA GLY A 111 10.47 3.31 4.77
C GLY A 111 9.20 3.43 5.58
N ILE A 112 8.07 3.16 4.95
CA ILE A 112 6.77 3.03 5.62
C ILE A 112 6.40 1.55 5.55
N LEU A 113 6.13 0.94 6.71
CA LEU A 113 5.88 -0.48 6.83
C LEU A 113 4.44 -0.72 7.24
N PHE A 114 3.78 -1.61 6.49
CA PHE A 114 2.42 -2.10 6.79
C PHE A 114 2.57 -3.57 7.13
N GLU A 115 2.26 -3.94 8.36
CA GLU A 115 2.43 -5.31 8.85
C GLU A 115 1.11 -5.86 9.36
N ASN A 116 0.78 -7.06 8.93
CA ASN A 116 -0.41 -7.76 9.40
C ASN A 116 -0.17 -9.25 9.45
N ARG A 117 -1.01 -9.92 10.22
CA ARG A 117 -1.03 -11.37 10.29
C ARG A 117 -1.97 -11.94 9.25
N VAL A 118 -1.55 -12.98 8.55
CA VAL A 118 -2.32 -13.63 7.49
C VAL A 118 -3.26 -14.68 8.08
N ARG A 119 -4.44 -14.82 7.50
CA ARG A 119 -5.44 -15.83 7.91
C ARG A 119 -4.91 -17.25 7.81
N LEU A 120 -5.38 -18.09 8.76
CA LEU A 120 -5.20 -19.53 8.72
C LEU A 120 -6.56 -20.24 8.83
N PRO A 121 -6.71 -21.44 8.23
CA PRO A 121 -5.84 -22.03 7.23
C PRO A 121 -5.75 -21.11 6.01
N GLU A 122 -4.67 -21.25 5.25
CA GLU A 122 -4.55 -20.47 4.02
C GLU A 122 -5.75 -20.79 3.12
N GLU A 123 -6.87 -20.14 3.36
CA GLU A 123 -7.91 -20.08 2.36
C GLU A 123 -7.22 -19.51 1.13
N LYS A 124 -7.20 -20.29 0.07
CA LYS A 124 -6.68 -19.83 -1.22
C LYS A 124 -7.51 -18.64 -1.68
N VAL A 125 -7.20 -17.48 -1.13
CA VAL A 125 -7.73 -16.25 -1.67
C VAL A 125 -7.04 -16.11 -3.01
N GLU A 126 -7.81 -16.22 -4.09
CA GLU A 126 -7.27 -16.07 -5.42
C GLU A 126 -6.70 -14.67 -5.56
N SER A 127 -5.36 -14.61 -5.51
CA SER A 127 -4.64 -13.39 -5.82
C SER A 127 -4.02 -13.53 -7.18
N ASN A 128 -4.24 -12.54 -8.02
CA ASN A 128 -3.57 -12.45 -9.31
C ASN A 128 -2.17 -11.81 -9.19
N GLY A 129 -1.82 -11.28 -8.01
CA GLY A 129 -0.54 -10.61 -7.77
C GLY A 129 -0.39 -9.26 -8.48
N ILE A 130 -1.39 -8.83 -9.23
CA ILE A 130 -1.31 -7.60 -10.04
C ILE A 130 -1.30 -6.36 -9.16
N GLY A 131 -2.06 -6.36 -8.05
CA GLY A 131 -2.08 -5.24 -7.11
C GLY A 131 -0.70 -4.92 -6.56
N ILE A 132 0.04 -5.93 -6.12
CA ILE A 132 1.42 -5.78 -5.63
C ILE A 132 2.36 -5.35 -6.76
N GLN A 133 2.22 -5.94 -7.94
CA GLN A 133 3.03 -5.56 -9.09
C GLN A 133 2.80 -4.08 -9.47
N ASN A 134 1.55 -3.63 -9.39
CA ASN A 134 1.21 -2.23 -9.64
C ASN A 134 1.86 -1.30 -8.61
N ILE A 135 1.84 -1.68 -7.32
CA ILE A 135 2.54 -0.91 -6.29
C ILE A 135 4.03 -0.80 -6.61
N LYS A 136 4.66 -1.92 -6.95
CA LYS A 136 6.09 -1.94 -7.30
C LYS A 136 6.40 -1.04 -8.50
N ASN A 137 5.57 -1.10 -9.53
CA ASN A 137 5.74 -0.27 -10.74
C ASN A 137 5.60 1.22 -10.42
N MET A 138 4.59 1.59 -9.64
CA MET A 138 4.36 2.98 -9.25
C MET A 138 5.47 3.51 -8.36
N MET A 139 5.91 2.73 -7.38
CA MET A 139 7.01 3.14 -6.50
C MET A 139 8.29 3.37 -7.30
N LYS A 140 8.60 2.47 -8.23
CA LYS A 140 9.78 2.61 -9.09
C LYS A 140 9.74 3.90 -9.91
N LYS A 141 8.57 4.26 -10.45
CA LYS A 141 8.41 5.50 -11.22
C LYS A 141 8.57 6.76 -10.36
N MET A 142 8.36 6.63 -9.05
CA MET A 142 8.60 7.72 -8.10
C MET A 142 10.01 7.67 -7.48
N ASN A 143 10.92 6.90 -8.07
CA ASN A 143 12.30 6.72 -7.60
C ASN A 143 12.38 6.03 -6.23
N GLY A 144 11.31 5.40 -5.82
CA GLY A 144 11.23 4.64 -4.58
C GLY A 144 11.26 3.14 -4.84
N GLU A 145 10.87 2.38 -3.85
CA GLU A 145 10.90 0.92 -3.90
C GLU A 145 9.76 0.35 -3.06
N CYS A 146 9.20 -0.77 -3.50
CA CYS A 146 8.26 -1.56 -2.71
C CYS A 146 8.87 -2.92 -2.44
N ILE A 147 8.95 -3.29 -1.17
CA ILE A 147 9.48 -4.58 -0.73
C ILE A 147 8.35 -5.33 -0.04
N VAL A 148 8.17 -6.60 -0.36
CA VAL A 148 7.20 -7.47 0.27
C VAL A 148 7.95 -8.58 1.00
N GLU A 149 7.68 -8.72 2.30
CA GLU A 149 8.26 -9.78 3.12
C GLU A 149 7.15 -10.65 3.69
N LYS A 150 7.35 -11.95 3.65
CA LYS A 150 6.44 -12.91 4.28
C LYS A 150 7.27 -13.89 5.09
N GLU A 151 7.06 -13.90 6.40
CA GLU A 151 7.75 -14.80 7.31
C GLU A 151 6.74 -15.41 8.28
N ASN A 152 6.61 -16.73 8.26
CA ASN A 152 5.58 -17.43 9.02
C ASN A 152 4.18 -16.89 8.62
N GLN A 153 3.44 -16.32 9.58
CA GLN A 153 2.12 -15.73 9.33
C GLN A 153 2.17 -14.21 9.18
N GLU A 154 3.34 -13.62 9.37
CA GLU A 154 3.51 -12.18 9.26
C GLU A 154 3.70 -11.79 7.79
N TYR A 155 2.96 -10.78 7.36
CA TYR A 155 3.02 -10.22 6.02
C TYR A 155 3.33 -8.73 6.13
N ARG A 156 4.33 -8.29 5.38
CA ARG A 156 4.82 -6.93 5.48
C ARG A 156 5.00 -6.32 4.09
N ILE A 157 4.44 -5.12 3.90
CA ILE A 157 4.70 -4.31 2.71
C ILE A 157 5.50 -3.09 3.16
N ILE A 158 6.61 -2.83 2.49
CA ILE A 158 7.50 -1.71 2.81
C ILE A 158 7.56 -0.79 1.59
N LEU A 159 7.18 0.47 1.79
CA LEU A 159 7.28 1.51 0.77
C LEU A 159 8.46 2.42 1.15
N VAL A 160 9.44 2.51 0.27
CA VAL A 160 10.68 3.26 0.54
C VAL A 160 10.73 4.49 -0.36
N PHE A 161 10.92 5.66 0.25
CA PHE A 161 10.98 6.94 -0.44
C PHE A 161 12.33 7.62 -0.22
N PRO A 162 13.03 8.03 -1.29
CA PRO A 162 14.27 8.79 -1.12
C PRO A 162 13.96 10.21 -0.65
N TYR A 163 14.83 10.79 0.15
CA TYR A 163 14.74 12.21 0.50
C TYR A 163 15.17 13.06 -0.69
N VAL A 164 14.54 14.21 -0.83
CA VAL A 164 14.82 15.17 -1.89
C VAL A 164 15.15 16.52 -1.26
N ASN A 165 16.19 17.15 -1.75
CA ASN A 165 16.63 18.46 -1.25
C ASN A 165 15.75 19.61 -1.74
#